data_dbc1ad790fd2f32c523a78f4575f85e0
#
_entry.id   dbc1ad790fd2f32c523a78f4575f85e0
#
_cell.length_a   1.000
_cell.length_b   1.000
_cell.length_c   1.000
_cell.angle_alpha   90.00
_cell.angle_beta   90.00
_cell.angle_gamma   90.00
#
_symmetry.space_group_name_H-M   'P 1'
#
loop_
_entity.id
_entity.type
_entity.pdbx_description
1 polymer ?
#
loop_
_entity_poly.entity_id
_entity_poly.type
_entity_poly.pdbx_seq_one_letter_code
_entity_poly.pdbx_strand_id
1 'polypeptide(L)'
;NAKLAEGQHTIDLVFDYINPEVTDDATAADLGITELVSAETTYFYGSDSGRIQNIQTASAQFHGILIAPGETFSMVENIGDISLDSGYAEAWIIYGDRTIKGVGGGVCQVSTTLFRTVFFGGFPVVERWPHSYRVYYYELAASGAVNESMAGLDATVYAPVVDFKFTNDTDHWLLMETYVNVDARSLTWKFYSTDDGREVSWDTTGLTDVKKPPFPVYEEKSDLKKGVVKQVDWAVEGATVTVTRTVTRDGQTIHNDVFKTTYTPWAAVCQYGPGTEDYPPEGDDRDRFSCDVKGN
;
A
#
# COMPACT_ATOMS: atom_id res chain seq x y z
N ASN A 1 12.19 -26.82 -41.16
CA ASN A 1 11.41 -27.50 -42.22
C ASN A 1 12.29 -27.91 -43.42
N ALA A 2 13.31 -27.12 -43.83
CA ALA A 2 14.22 -27.47 -44.94
C ALA A 2 14.99 -28.76 -44.69
N LYS A 3 15.58 -28.93 -43.51
CA LYS A 3 16.37 -30.12 -43.14
C LYS A 3 15.52 -31.41 -43.09
N LEU A 4 14.24 -31.28 -42.65
CA LEU A 4 13.30 -32.42 -42.70
C LEU A 4 12.96 -32.86 -44.12
N ALA A 5 12.87 -31.93 -45.06
CA ALA A 5 12.65 -32.22 -46.48
C ALA A 5 13.84 -32.93 -47.13
N GLU A 6 15.05 -32.77 -46.57
CA GLU A 6 16.28 -33.42 -46.99
C GLU A 6 16.56 -34.75 -46.26
N GLY A 7 15.59 -35.25 -45.48
CA GLY A 7 15.69 -36.53 -44.77
C GLY A 7 16.55 -36.47 -43.48
N GLN A 8 16.87 -35.28 -42.99
CA GLN A 8 17.55 -35.12 -41.69
C GLN A 8 16.53 -35.17 -40.57
N HIS A 9 16.54 -36.24 -39.79
CA HIS A 9 15.68 -36.44 -38.62
C HIS A 9 16.30 -35.98 -37.30
N THR A 10 17.56 -35.47 -37.36
CA THR A 10 18.29 -34.92 -36.21
C THR A 10 18.53 -33.43 -36.45
N ILE A 11 18.10 -32.58 -35.52
CA ILE A 11 18.35 -31.13 -35.56
C ILE A 11 19.12 -30.78 -34.30
N ASP A 12 20.33 -30.22 -34.49
CA ASP A 12 21.07 -29.65 -33.37
C ASP A 12 20.36 -28.43 -32.85
N LEU A 13 20.07 -28.44 -31.57
CA LEU A 13 19.53 -27.26 -30.90
C LEU A 13 20.68 -26.29 -30.61
N VAL A 14 20.57 -25.08 -31.16
CA VAL A 14 21.47 -23.99 -30.81
C VAL A 14 20.86 -23.31 -29.59
N PHE A 15 21.57 -23.34 -28.48
CA PHE A 15 21.18 -22.64 -27.26
C PHE A 15 21.92 -21.31 -27.20
N ASP A 16 21.19 -20.22 -27.06
CA ASP A 16 21.70 -18.93 -26.64
C ASP A 16 21.63 -18.87 -25.11
N TYR A 17 22.75 -18.75 -24.45
CA TYR A 17 22.80 -18.61 -22.98
C TYR A 17 22.87 -17.13 -22.65
N ILE A 18 21.81 -16.62 -22.04
CA ILE A 18 21.82 -15.32 -21.38
C ILE A 18 22.20 -15.58 -19.93
N ASN A 19 23.37 -15.16 -19.52
CA ASN A 19 23.76 -15.22 -18.12
C ASN A 19 22.96 -14.16 -17.35
N PRO A 20 22.45 -14.49 -16.15
CA PRO A 20 21.85 -13.49 -15.28
C PRO A 20 22.90 -12.45 -14.89
N GLU A 21 22.47 -11.22 -14.67
CA GLU A 21 23.35 -10.12 -14.26
C GLU A 21 23.97 -10.39 -12.88
N VAL A 22 23.20 -11.02 -11.98
CA VAL A 22 23.68 -11.54 -10.69
C VAL A 22 23.74 -13.06 -10.80
N THR A 23 24.94 -13.62 -10.61
CA THR A 23 25.19 -15.07 -10.65
C THR A 23 25.00 -15.70 -9.26
N ASP A 24 24.81 -17.03 -9.21
CA ASP A 24 24.57 -17.76 -7.95
C ASP A 24 25.74 -17.68 -6.96
N ASP A 25 26.93 -17.34 -7.41
CA ASP A 25 28.14 -17.16 -6.59
C ASP A 25 28.42 -15.72 -6.19
N ALA A 26 27.58 -14.76 -6.63
CA ALA A 26 27.70 -13.37 -6.23
C ALA A 26 27.47 -13.21 -4.71
N THR A 27 28.32 -12.42 -4.08
CA THR A 27 28.19 -12.09 -2.66
C THR A 27 27.56 -10.71 -2.46
N ALA A 28 27.06 -10.44 -1.28
CA ALA A 28 26.56 -9.09 -0.94
C ALA A 28 27.64 -8.01 -1.18
N ALA A 29 28.89 -8.31 -0.88
CA ALA A 29 30.02 -7.40 -1.10
C ALA A 29 30.26 -7.11 -2.59
N ASP A 30 30.10 -8.10 -3.48
CA ASP A 30 30.24 -7.93 -4.93
C ASP A 30 29.14 -6.99 -5.49
N LEU A 31 27.98 -6.99 -4.86
CA LEU A 31 26.84 -6.15 -5.21
C LEU A 31 26.85 -4.79 -4.52
N GLY A 32 27.81 -4.54 -3.63
CA GLY A 32 27.86 -3.33 -2.80
C GLY A 32 26.74 -3.26 -1.76
N ILE A 33 26.28 -4.41 -1.27
CA ILE A 33 25.26 -4.50 -0.21
C ILE A 33 25.99 -4.69 1.11
N THR A 34 26.18 -3.60 1.85
CA THR A 34 27.03 -3.58 3.04
C THR A 34 26.27 -3.32 4.32
N GLU A 35 25.15 -2.58 4.25
CA GLU A 35 24.44 -2.10 5.44
C GLU A 35 22.97 -1.79 5.19
N LEU A 36 22.22 -1.57 6.27
CA LEU A 36 20.84 -1.11 6.22
C LEU A 36 20.82 0.39 5.91
N VAL A 37 20.24 0.76 4.75
CA VAL A 37 20.16 2.17 4.31
C VAL A 37 18.78 2.80 4.55
N SER A 38 17.71 2.00 4.66
CA SER A 38 16.38 2.49 5.03
C SER A 38 15.53 1.39 5.64
N ALA A 39 14.67 1.74 6.59
CA ALA A 39 13.67 0.83 7.15
C ALA A 39 12.45 1.59 7.65
N GLU A 40 11.26 1.08 7.32
CA GLU A 40 9.99 1.62 7.79
C GLU A 40 9.05 0.52 8.26
N THR A 41 8.21 0.86 9.22
CA THR A 41 7.25 -0.07 9.82
C THR A 41 5.85 0.55 9.85
N THR A 42 4.85 -0.22 9.43
CA THR A 42 3.44 0.10 9.66
C THR A 42 2.76 -0.98 10.49
N TYR A 43 1.65 -0.61 11.14
CA TYR A 43 0.94 -1.48 12.07
C TYR A 43 -0.45 -1.82 11.53
N PHE A 44 -0.89 -3.07 11.76
CA PHE A 44 -2.20 -3.57 11.33
C PHE A 44 -3.04 -4.08 12.50
N TYR A 45 -3.05 -3.29 13.60
CA TYR A 45 -3.88 -3.56 14.77
C TYR A 45 -5.36 -3.72 14.38
N GLY A 46 -6.06 -4.68 15.01
CA GLY A 46 -7.47 -4.95 14.74
C GLY A 46 -7.77 -5.66 13.41
N SER A 47 -6.75 -6.01 12.62
CA SER A 47 -6.96 -6.75 11.37
C SER A 47 -7.45 -8.17 11.60
N ASP A 48 -8.40 -8.61 10.78
CA ASP A 48 -8.86 -10.00 10.73
C ASP A 48 -7.81 -10.94 10.12
N SER A 49 -8.05 -12.26 10.24
CA SER A 49 -7.11 -13.27 9.76
C SER A 49 -6.88 -13.22 8.24
N GLY A 50 -7.93 -12.92 7.46
CA GLY A 50 -7.81 -12.83 5.99
C GLY A 50 -6.91 -11.68 5.58
N ARG A 51 -7.06 -10.51 6.23
CA ARG A 51 -6.20 -9.36 5.97
C ARG A 51 -4.74 -9.62 6.37
N ILE A 52 -4.52 -10.28 7.50
CA ILE A 52 -3.17 -10.67 7.95
C ILE A 52 -2.52 -11.62 6.94
N GLN A 53 -3.26 -12.65 6.49
CA GLN A 53 -2.81 -13.57 5.45
C GLN A 53 -2.40 -12.83 4.19
N ASN A 54 -3.22 -11.88 3.72
CA ASN A 54 -2.91 -11.09 2.52
C ASN A 54 -1.64 -10.24 2.68
N ILE A 55 -1.44 -9.62 3.85
CA ILE A 55 -0.21 -8.88 4.14
C ILE A 55 1.01 -9.80 4.09
N GLN A 56 0.92 -11.00 4.68
CA GLN A 56 2.01 -11.98 4.65
C GLN A 56 2.28 -12.47 3.23
N THR A 57 1.23 -12.85 2.48
CA THR A 57 1.36 -13.35 1.11
C THR A 57 1.96 -12.28 0.18
N ALA A 58 1.42 -11.05 0.22
CA ALA A 58 1.94 -9.96 -0.61
C ALA A 58 3.38 -9.57 -0.23
N SER A 59 3.70 -9.49 1.07
CA SER A 59 5.04 -9.13 1.52
C SER A 59 6.09 -10.17 1.09
N ALA A 60 5.73 -11.45 1.10
CA ALA A 60 6.65 -12.54 0.73
C ALA A 60 7.12 -12.45 -0.74
N GLN A 61 6.30 -11.85 -1.65
CA GLN A 61 6.68 -11.68 -3.06
C GLN A 61 7.89 -10.75 -3.24
N PHE A 62 8.14 -9.89 -2.27
CA PHE A 62 9.17 -8.85 -2.37
C PHE A 62 10.42 -9.14 -1.53
N HIS A 63 10.39 -10.20 -0.73
CA HIS A 63 11.52 -10.54 0.12
C HIS A 63 12.68 -11.13 -0.68
N GLY A 64 13.83 -10.45 -0.67
CA GLY A 64 15.02 -10.88 -1.38
C GLY A 64 15.14 -10.33 -2.81
N ILE A 65 14.27 -9.41 -3.24
CA ILE A 65 14.41 -8.76 -4.55
C ILE A 65 15.64 -7.86 -4.54
N LEU A 66 16.42 -7.98 -5.62
CA LEU A 66 17.55 -7.13 -5.94
C LEU A 66 17.17 -6.16 -7.05
N ILE A 67 17.47 -4.88 -6.85
CA ILE A 67 17.24 -3.81 -7.84
C ILE A 67 18.60 -3.27 -8.27
N ALA A 68 18.88 -3.35 -9.57
CA ALA A 68 20.13 -2.88 -10.13
C ALA A 68 20.33 -1.36 -10.01
N PRO A 69 21.58 -0.86 -10.04
CA PRO A 69 21.83 0.57 -10.21
C PRO A 69 21.11 1.15 -11.43
N GLY A 70 20.35 2.23 -11.23
CA GLY A 70 19.56 2.89 -12.27
C GLY A 70 18.24 2.20 -12.63
N GLU A 71 17.94 1.04 -12.08
CA GLU A 71 16.70 0.31 -12.35
C GLU A 71 15.50 0.99 -11.68
N THR A 72 14.38 0.98 -12.39
CA THR A 72 13.09 1.39 -11.84
C THR A 72 12.27 0.17 -11.45
N PHE A 73 12.00 0.04 -10.15
CA PHE A 73 11.16 -1.01 -9.60
C PHE A 73 9.67 -0.67 -9.78
N SER A 74 8.87 -1.67 -10.16
CA SER A 74 7.40 -1.63 -10.21
C SER A 74 6.82 -2.64 -9.23
N MET A 75 5.95 -2.19 -8.32
CA MET A 75 5.31 -3.09 -7.38
C MET A 75 4.35 -4.04 -8.08
N VAL A 76 3.60 -3.55 -9.08
CA VAL A 76 2.62 -4.36 -9.82
C VAL A 76 3.29 -5.45 -10.65
N GLU A 77 4.47 -5.20 -11.23
CA GLU A 77 5.20 -6.21 -12.00
C GLU A 77 5.73 -7.35 -11.11
N ASN A 78 5.94 -7.09 -9.82
CA ASN A 78 6.54 -8.06 -8.89
C ASN A 78 5.54 -8.73 -7.94
N ILE A 79 4.32 -8.18 -7.75
CA ILE A 79 3.36 -8.72 -6.77
C ILE A 79 2.70 -10.03 -7.23
N GLY A 80 2.74 -10.31 -8.54
CA GLY A 80 2.08 -11.47 -9.12
C GLY A 80 0.56 -11.39 -9.13
N ASP A 81 -0.09 -12.55 -9.27
CA ASP A 81 -1.55 -12.65 -9.29
C ASP A 81 -2.14 -12.57 -7.87
N ILE A 82 -3.15 -11.70 -7.70
CA ILE A 82 -3.86 -11.53 -6.43
C ILE A 82 -5.18 -12.30 -6.50
N SER A 83 -5.11 -13.60 -6.20
CA SER A 83 -6.25 -14.50 -6.25
C SER A 83 -6.26 -15.48 -5.07
N LEU A 84 -7.37 -16.21 -4.90
CA LEU A 84 -7.45 -17.28 -3.91
C LEU A 84 -6.43 -18.40 -4.20
N ASP A 85 -6.20 -18.69 -5.49
CA ASP A 85 -5.28 -19.75 -5.94
C ASP A 85 -3.81 -19.40 -5.65
N SER A 86 -3.47 -18.10 -5.60
CA SER A 86 -2.14 -17.62 -5.24
C SER A 86 -1.95 -17.38 -3.72
N GLY A 87 -2.91 -17.84 -2.90
CA GLY A 87 -2.80 -17.85 -1.44
C GLY A 87 -3.35 -16.60 -0.74
N TYR A 88 -3.99 -15.69 -1.47
CA TYR A 88 -4.73 -14.58 -0.86
C TYR A 88 -6.08 -15.05 -0.30
N ALA A 89 -6.66 -14.25 0.57
CA ALA A 89 -7.96 -14.48 1.19
C ALA A 89 -8.91 -13.30 0.92
N GLU A 90 -10.20 -13.54 1.12
CA GLU A 90 -11.18 -12.47 1.16
C GLU A 90 -11.00 -11.63 2.42
N ALA A 91 -10.91 -10.33 2.26
CA ALA A 91 -10.87 -9.34 3.31
C ALA A 91 -11.57 -8.05 2.85
N TRP A 92 -11.63 -7.03 3.70
CA TRP A 92 -12.19 -5.75 3.31
C TRP A 92 -11.26 -5.00 2.35
N ILE A 93 -11.81 -4.60 1.19
CA ILE A 93 -11.13 -3.78 0.18
C ILE A 93 -11.90 -2.49 -0.07
N ILE A 94 -11.20 -1.45 -0.47
CA ILE A 94 -11.78 -0.19 -0.96
C ILE A 94 -12.07 -0.38 -2.45
N TYR A 95 -13.32 -0.27 -2.85
CA TYR A 95 -13.73 -0.38 -4.25
C TYR A 95 -14.74 0.72 -4.59
N GLY A 96 -14.33 1.64 -5.47
CA GLY A 96 -15.14 2.82 -5.80
C GLY A 96 -15.34 3.70 -4.57
N ASP A 97 -16.60 3.87 -4.16
CA ASP A 97 -17.07 4.65 -3.02
C ASP A 97 -17.51 3.78 -1.83
N ARG A 98 -17.09 2.51 -1.77
CA ARG A 98 -17.50 1.53 -0.76
C ARG A 98 -16.36 0.66 -0.26
N THR A 99 -16.52 0.19 0.98
CA THR A 99 -15.75 -0.92 1.52
C THR A 99 -16.54 -2.22 1.32
N ILE A 100 -15.95 -3.16 0.58
CA ILE A 100 -16.59 -4.45 0.26
C ILE A 100 -15.67 -5.62 0.59
N LYS A 101 -16.22 -6.83 0.68
CA LYS A 101 -15.41 -8.06 0.73
C LYS A 101 -14.85 -8.36 -0.67
N GLY A 102 -13.54 -8.60 -0.72
CA GLY A 102 -12.83 -8.96 -1.94
C GLY A 102 -11.48 -9.58 -1.63
N VAL A 103 -10.86 -10.19 -2.64
CA VAL A 103 -9.54 -10.83 -2.49
C VAL A 103 -8.45 -9.76 -2.43
N GLY A 104 -7.46 -9.93 -1.53
CA GLY A 104 -6.28 -9.06 -1.46
C GLY A 104 -6.40 -7.85 -0.53
N GLY A 105 -7.47 -7.75 0.29
CA GLY A 105 -7.56 -6.69 1.32
C GLY A 105 -6.36 -6.74 2.26
N GLY A 106 -5.58 -5.64 2.32
CA GLY A 106 -4.31 -5.54 3.05
C GLY A 106 -3.08 -5.27 2.17
N VAL A 107 -3.15 -5.53 0.86
CA VAL A 107 -2.05 -5.29 -0.09
C VAL A 107 -1.61 -3.81 -0.10
N CYS A 108 -2.53 -2.86 -0.02
CA CYS A 108 -2.20 -1.44 0.05
C CYS A 108 -1.45 -1.03 1.33
N GLN A 109 -1.44 -1.84 2.37
CA GLN A 109 -0.54 -1.60 3.51
C GLN A 109 0.90 -1.97 3.14
N VAL A 110 1.09 -3.01 2.33
CA VAL A 110 2.42 -3.41 1.84
C VAL A 110 3.00 -2.29 0.96
N SER A 111 2.21 -1.73 0.03
CA SER A 111 2.64 -0.60 -0.81
C SER A 111 2.88 0.68 -0.02
N THR A 112 2.07 0.97 0.99
CA THR A 112 2.25 2.14 1.86
C THR A 112 3.56 2.05 2.66
N THR A 113 3.88 0.85 3.18
CA THR A 113 5.13 0.65 3.93
C THR A 113 6.34 0.75 3.01
N LEU A 114 6.24 0.17 1.79
CA LEU A 114 7.27 0.32 0.76
C LEU A 114 7.49 1.79 0.40
N PHE A 115 6.41 2.53 0.09
CA PHE A 115 6.51 3.95 -0.23
C PHE A 115 7.23 4.74 0.87
N ARG A 116 6.93 4.49 2.14
CA ARG A 116 7.61 5.15 3.27
C ARG A 116 9.09 4.78 3.33
N THR A 117 9.43 3.51 3.11
CA THR A 117 10.84 3.08 3.05
C THR A 117 11.60 3.80 1.94
N VAL A 118 10.98 3.95 0.76
CA VAL A 118 11.51 4.73 -0.37
C VAL A 118 11.62 6.22 -0.04
N PHE A 119 10.57 6.77 0.59
CA PHE A 119 10.49 8.19 0.94
C PHE A 119 11.58 8.58 1.94
N PHE A 120 11.69 7.85 3.05
CA PHE A 120 12.67 8.14 4.11
C PHE A 120 14.09 7.68 3.73
N GLY A 121 14.23 6.71 2.82
CA GLY A 121 15.50 6.34 2.22
C GLY A 121 16.00 7.31 1.16
N GLY A 122 15.20 8.31 0.78
CA GLY A 122 15.61 9.34 -0.18
C GLY A 122 15.67 8.89 -1.63
N PHE A 123 15.04 7.77 -2.00
CA PHE A 123 15.01 7.28 -3.38
C PHE A 123 13.96 8.02 -4.22
N PRO A 124 14.20 8.26 -5.53
CA PRO A 124 13.25 8.92 -6.44
C PRO A 124 11.95 8.13 -6.57
N VAL A 125 10.82 8.78 -6.30
CA VAL A 125 9.49 8.22 -6.53
C VAL A 125 9.06 8.54 -7.96
N VAL A 126 8.81 7.50 -8.77
CA VAL A 126 8.42 7.63 -10.18
C VAL A 126 6.91 7.67 -10.33
N GLU A 127 6.19 6.82 -9.59
CA GLU A 127 4.73 6.74 -9.61
C GLU A 127 4.20 6.45 -8.21
N ARG A 128 3.24 7.24 -7.76
CA ARG A 128 2.57 7.06 -6.48
C ARG A 128 1.15 7.60 -6.52
N TRP A 129 0.20 6.82 -6.04
CA TRP A 129 -1.20 7.19 -5.93
C TRP A 129 -1.65 7.12 -4.47
N PRO A 130 -2.25 8.18 -3.90
CA PRO A 130 -2.83 8.13 -2.57
C PRO A 130 -4.13 7.34 -2.57
N HIS A 131 -4.58 6.93 -1.37
CA HIS A 131 -5.93 6.41 -1.23
C HIS A 131 -6.98 7.50 -1.47
N SER A 132 -8.17 7.10 -1.89
CA SER A 132 -9.29 8.01 -2.15
C SER A 132 -9.79 8.70 -0.88
N TYR A 133 -9.73 8.04 0.28
CA TYR A 133 -10.01 8.61 1.59
C TYR A 133 -8.88 8.33 2.58
N ARG A 134 -8.84 9.09 3.69
CA ARG A 134 -7.80 8.95 4.71
C ARG A 134 -7.91 7.61 5.44
N VAL A 135 -6.91 6.79 5.32
CA VAL A 135 -6.80 5.49 5.99
C VAL A 135 -5.98 5.68 7.26
N TYR A 136 -6.63 6.15 8.34
CA TYR A 136 -5.98 6.58 9.58
C TYR A 136 -5.11 5.49 10.24
N TYR A 137 -5.44 4.20 10.05
CA TYR A 137 -4.65 3.12 10.64
C TYR A 137 -3.27 2.93 9.98
N TYR A 138 -2.99 3.56 8.85
CA TYR A 138 -1.62 3.66 8.33
C TYR A 138 -0.77 4.70 9.09
N GLU A 139 -1.41 5.55 9.87
CA GLU A 139 -0.75 6.57 10.69
C GLU A 139 -0.47 6.08 12.12
N LEU A 140 -0.77 4.82 12.44
CA LEU A 140 -0.57 4.26 13.77
C LEU A 140 0.93 4.08 14.06
N ALA A 141 1.34 4.56 15.23
CA ALA A 141 2.63 4.29 15.83
C ALA A 141 2.64 2.93 16.55
N ALA A 142 3.80 2.47 17.00
CA ALA A 142 3.96 1.24 17.79
C ALA A 142 3.11 1.21 19.07
N SER A 143 2.81 2.37 19.64
CA SER A 143 1.93 2.50 20.80
C SER A 143 0.45 2.32 20.50
N GLY A 144 0.06 2.22 19.22
CA GLY A 144 -1.33 2.28 18.76
C GLY A 144 -1.91 3.70 18.68
N ALA A 145 -1.16 4.73 19.04
CA ALA A 145 -1.58 6.12 18.88
C ALA A 145 -1.45 6.56 17.41
N VAL A 146 -2.35 7.45 16.97
CA VAL A 146 -2.29 8.06 15.64
C VAL A 146 -1.20 9.12 15.62
N ASN A 147 -0.30 9.04 14.64
CA ASN A 147 0.68 10.08 14.32
C ASN A 147 0.20 10.82 13.07
N GLU A 148 -0.53 11.91 13.25
CA GLU A 148 -1.12 12.67 12.14
C GLU A 148 -0.09 13.28 11.18
N SER A 149 1.18 13.40 11.57
CA SER A 149 2.23 13.85 10.66
C SER A 149 2.47 12.86 9.51
N MET A 150 2.07 11.59 9.68
CA MET A 150 2.15 10.56 8.65
C MET A 150 1.00 10.61 7.64
N ALA A 151 0.01 11.49 7.83
CA ALA A 151 -1.04 11.71 6.84
C ALA A 151 -0.44 12.20 5.51
N GLY A 152 -0.95 11.70 4.40
CA GLY A 152 -0.39 11.99 3.07
C GLY A 152 0.80 11.10 2.67
N LEU A 153 1.33 10.27 3.57
CA LEU A 153 2.39 9.30 3.31
C LEU A 153 1.84 7.87 3.16
N ASP A 154 0.86 7.72 2.29
CA ASP A 154 0.27 6.44 1.89
C ASP A 154 0.41 6.22 0.38
N ALA A 155 0.39 4.97 -0.05
CA ALA A 155 0.38 4.59 -1.46
C ALA A 155 -0.60 3.44 -1.68
N THR A 156 -1.47 3.57 -2.67
CA THR A 156 -2.36 2.50 -3.12
C THR A 156 -1.80 1.82 -4.37
N VAL A 157 -2.13 0.54 -4.51
CA VAL A 157 -1.89 -0.23 -5.74
C VAL A 157 -3.15 -0.99 -6.13
N TYR A 158 -3.40 -1.09 -7.42
CA TYR A 158 -4.49 -1.86 -8.00
C TYR A 158 -4.05 -2.45 -9.34
N ALA A 159 -3.54 -3.65 -9.32
CA ALA A 159 -3.02 -4.33 -10.50
C ALA A 159 -4.12 -4.57 -11.56
N PRO A 160 -3.84 -4.31 -12.85
CA PRO A 160 -2.60 -3.78 -13.42
C PRO A 160 -2.59 -2.24 -13.60
N VAL A 161 -3.53 -1.50 -13.02
CA VAL A 161 -3.90 -0.12 -13.44
C VAL A 161 -3.25 0.96 -12.57
N VAL A 162 -3.04 0.68 -11.28
CA VAL A 162 -2.47 1.64 -10.31
C VAL A 162 -1.24 1.02 -9.70
N ASP A 163 -0.09 1.66 -9.87
CA ASP A 163 1.21 1.14 -9.46
C ASP A 163 1.92 2.07 -8.46
N PHE A 164 2.90 1.52 -7.79
CA PHE A 164 3.93 2.25 -7.07
C PHE A 164 5.29 1.93 -7.67
N LYS A 165 6.01 2.97 -8.09
CA LYS A 165 7.32 2.84 -8.74
C LYS A 165 8.34 3.77 -8.12
N PHE A 166 9.57 3.29 -8.00
CA PHE A 166 10.72 4.09 -7.59
C PHE A 166 11.99 3.64 -8.32
N THR A 167 13.01 4.46 -8.34
CA THR A 167 14.30 4.14 -8.99
C THR A 167 15.39 3.95 -7.93
N ASN A 168 16.22 2.93 -8.10
CA ASN A 168 17.50 2.83 -7.41
C ASN A 168 18.51 3.74 -8.11
N ASP A 169 18.66 4.96 -7.63
CA ASP A 169 19.54 5.99 -8.19
C ASP A 169 20.96 5.98 -7.55
N THR A 170 21.30 4.87 -6.88
CA THR A 170 22.64 4.65 -6.33
C THR A 170 23.53 3.89 -7.31
N ASP A 171 24.83 3.84 -7.03
CA ASP A 171 25.82 3.09 -7.82
C ASP A 171 25.92 1.61 -7.39
N HIS A 172 25.10 1.17 -6.43
CA HIS A 172 25.11 -0.16 -5.83
C HIS A 172 23.74 -0.84 -5.94
N TRP A 173 23.75 -2.17 -5.90
CA TRP A 173 22.51 -2.93 -5.84
C TRP A 173 21.73 -2.62 -4.55
N LEU A 174 20.42 -2.64 -4.65
CA LEU A 174 19.50 -2.46 -3.55
C LEU A 174 18.78 -3.78 -3.27
N LEU A 175 19.01 -4.37 -2.10
CA LEU A 175 18.31 -5.55 -1.63
C LEU A 175 17.09 -5.11 -0.81
N MET A 176 15.91 -5.62 -1.18
CA MET A 176 14.68 -5.41 -0.43
C MET A 176 14.34 -6.62 0.44
N GLU A 177 14.00 -6.38 1.68
CA GLU A 177 13.50 -7.41 2.60
C GLU A 177 12.25 -6.95 3.33
N THR A 178 11.34 -7.90 3.56
CA THR A 178 10.07 -7.67 4.28
C THR A 178 9.96 -8.58 5.48
N TYR A 179 9.42 -8.05 6.59
CA TYR A 179 9.24 -8.79 7.83
C TYR A 179 7.84 -8.53 8.39
N VAL A 180 7.01 -9.57 8.46
CA VAL A 180 5.70 -9.52 9.07
C VAL A 180 5.76 -10.16 10.45
N ASN A 181 5.51 -9.37 11.50
CA ASN A 181 5.37 -9.86 12.85
C ASN A 181 3.88 -9.88 13.22
N VAL A 182 3.28 -11.07 13.22
CA VAL A 182 1.83 -11.24 13.50
C VAL A 182 1.50 -10.90 14.96
N ASP A 183 2.36 -11.22 15.91
CA ASP A 183 2.13 -10.96 17.33
C ASP A 183 2.20 -9.44 17.62
N ALA A 184 3.17 -8.75 17.06
CA ALA A 184 3.33 -7.30 17.16
C ALA A 184 2.41 -6.53 16.20
N ARG A 185 1.67 -7.23 15.32
CA ARG A 185 0.81 -6.61 14.30
C ARG A 185 1.53 -5.58 13.45
N SER A 186 2.74 -5.91 12.99
CA SER A 186 3.59 -5.00 12.24
C SER A 186 4.13 -5.61 10.95
N LEU A 187 4.30 -4.75 9.95
CA LEU A 187 5.02 -5.01 8.71
C LEU A 187 6.18 -4.04 8.62
N THR A 188 7.39 -4.56 8.44
CA THR A 188 8.62 -3.78 8.25
C THR A 188 9.21 -4.08 6.89
N TRP A 189 9.55 -3.03 6.14
CA TRP A 189 10.42 -3.10 4.99
C TRP A 189 11.81 -2.64 5.35
N LYS A 190 12.81 -3.27 4.78
CA LYS A 190 14.23 -2.91 4.92
C LYS A 190 14.90 -2.89 3.57
N PHE A 191 15.70 -1.86 3.35
CA PHE A 191 16.58 -1.72 2.19
C PHE A 191 18.02 -1.82 2.64
N TYR A 192 18.78 -2.69 2.00
CA TYR A 192 20.20 -2.87 2.21
C TYR A 192 20.96 -2.51 0.93
N SER A 193 22.00 -1.72 1.08
CA SER A 193 22.90 -1.26 0.02
C SER A 193 24.19 -0.73 0.64
N THR A 194 24.93 0.12 -0.05
CA THR A 194 25.95 0.98 0.55
C THR A 194 25.36 2.35 0.77
N ASP A 195 25.57 2.93 1.96
CA ASP A 195 25.19 4.30 2.26
C ASP A 195 25.98 5.27 1.38
N ASP A 196 25.30 6.08 0.59
CA ASP A 196 25.88 7.08 -0.31
C ASP A 196 25.93 8.49 0.31
N GLY A 197 25.66 8.58 1.62
CA GLY A 197 25.68 9.83 2.38
C GLY A 197 24.49 10.76 2.10
N ARG A 198 23.38 10.21 1.58
CA ARG A 198 22.15 10.98 1.39
C ARG A 198 21.45 11.27 2.72
N GLU A 199 20.96 12.49 2.86
CA GLU A 199 20.18 12.93 4.02
C GLU A 199 18.79 13.38 3.56
N VAL A 200 17.75 12.93 4.27
CA VAL A 200 16.36 13.27 3.98
C VAL A 200 15.83 14.25 5.01
N SER A 201 15.34 15.37 4.55
CA SER A 201 14.52 16.30 5.32
C SER A 201 13.14 16.41 4.72
N TRP A 202 12.12 16.58 5.55
CA TRP A 202 10.75 16.69 5.07
C TRP A 202 9.90 17.55 6.01
N ASP A 203 8.79 18.05 5.46
CA ASP A 203 7.80 18.84 6.19
C ASP A 203 6.40 18.51 5.68
N THR A 204 5.38 18.78 6.50
CA THR A 204 3.98 18.55 6.18
C THR A 204 3.10 19.70 6.61
N THR A 205 2.12 20.03 5.78
CA THR A 205 1.08 21.00 6.17
C THR A 205 0.15 20.44 7.25
N GLY A 206 0.23 19.12 7.53
CA GLY A 206 -0.85 18.43 8.24
C GLY A 206 -2.15 18.45 7.43
N LEU A 207 -3.25 18.13 8.11
CA LEU A 207 -4.58 18.13 7.50
C LEU A 207 -5.10 19.56 7.33
N THR A 208 -5.35 19.95 6.08
CA THR A 208 -5.93 21.26 5.70
C THR A 208 -7.23 21.04 4.93
N ASP A 209 -8.04 22.07 4.74
CA ASP A 209 -9.30 22.02 3.99
C ASP A 209 -10.22 20.87 4.43
N VAL A 210 -10.29 20.64 5.73
CA VAL A 210 -11.08 19.53 6.30
C VAL A 210 -12.55 19.69 5.95
N LYS A 211 -13.13 18.65 5.35
CA LYS A 211 -14.52 18.58 4.94
C LYS A 211 -15.25 17.50 5.72
N LYS A 212 -16.39 17.85 6.30
CA LYS A 212 -17.25 16.87 6.97
C LYS A 212 -17.69 15.77 6.00
N PRO A 213 -17.85 14.54 6.49
CA PRO A 213 -18.39 13.45 5.68
C PRO A 213 -19.81 13.77 5.19
N PRO A 214 -20.24 13.19 4.08
CA PRO A 214 -21.64 13.19 3.68
C PRO A 214 -22.52 12.57 4.78
N PHE A 215 -23.83 12.76 4.68
CA PHE A 215 -24.76 12.00 5.51
C PHE A 215 -24.67 10.50 5.21
N PRO A 216 -24.92 9.62 6.19
CA PRO A 216 -24.90 8.19 6.00
C PRO A 216 -25.79 7.73 4.84
N VAL A 217 -25.33 6.72 4.11
CA VAL A 217 -26.14 5.99 3.14
C VAL A 217 -26.92 4.91 3.88
N TYR A 218 -28.23 4.87 3.68
CA TYR A 218 -29.12 3.92 4.33
C TYR A 218 -29.58 2.85 3.33
N GLU A 219 -29.39 1.57 3.69
CA GLU A 219 -29.74 0.42 2.86
C GLU A 219 -30.70 -0.52 3.60
N GLU A 220 -31.92 -0.69 3.07
CA GLU A 220 -32.81 -1.72 3.59
C GLU A 220 -32.32 -3.11 3.15
N LYS A 221 -32.23 -4.04 4.10
CA LYS A 221 -31.76 -5.42 3.89
C LYS A 221 -32.82 -6.41 4.37
N SER A 222 -33.32 -7.23 3.42
CA SER A 222 -34.37 -8.20 3.70
C SER A 222 -33.95 -9.35 4.63
N ASP A 223 -32.67 -9.59 4.79
CA ASP A 223 -32.09 -10.59 5.69
C ASP A 223 -31.92 -10.08 7.14
N LEU A 224 -32.10 -8.77 7.39
CA LEU A 224 -32.11 -8.20 8.70
C LEU A 224 -33.53 -8.20 9.29
N LYS A 225 -33.65 -8.45 10.60
CA LYS A 225 -34.93 -8.36 11.29
C LYS A 225 -35.34 -6.89 11.49
N LYS A 226 -36.67 -6.64 11.54
CA LYS A 226 -37.23 -5.35 11.95
C LYS A 226 -36.58 -4.88 13.26
N GLY A 227 -36.16 -3.62 13.32
CA GLY A 227 -35.52 -2.99 14.48
C GLY A 227 -34.01 -3.24 14.56
N VAL A 228 -33.42 -4.00 13.64
CA VAL A 228 -31.95 -4.19 13.57
C VAL A 228 -31.35 -3.16 12.64
N VAL A 229 -30.38 -2.41 13.16
CA VAL A 229 -29.54 -1.48 12.39
C VAL A 229 -28.08 -1.90 12.54
N LYS A 230 -27.33 -1.91 11.46
CA LYS A 230 -25.89 -2.24 11.42
C LYS A 230 -25.12 -1.17 10.64
N GLN A 231 -24.11 -0.61 11.26
CA GLN A 231 -23.10 0.17 10.53
C GLN A 231 -22.11 -0.80 9.89
N VAL A 232 -21.95 -0.71 8.57
CA VAL A 232 -21.10 -1.60 7.79
C VAL A 232 -19.95 -0.87 7.10
N ASP A 233 -20.01 0.47 7.04
CA ASP A 233 -18.91 1.33 6.65
C ASP A 233 -18.90 2.59 7.54
N TRP A 234 -17.72 3.19 7.72
CA TRP A 234 -17.52 4.29 8.66
C TRP A 234 -17.23 5.59 7.91
N ALA A 235 -17.82 6.67 8.40
CA ALA A 235 -17.58 7.98 7.85
C ALA A 235 -16.15 8.46 8.13
N VAL A 236 -15.54 9.08 7.11
CA VAL A 236 -14.22 9.71 7.23
C VAL A 236 -14.30 11.13 6.70
N GLU A 237 -13.68 12.08 7.41
CA GLU A 237 -13.55 13.45 6.93
C GLU A 237 -12.59 13.50 5.72
N GLY A 238 -12.95 14.35 4.75
CA GLY A 238 -12.04 14.71 3.67
C GLY A 238 -11.02 15.74 4.14
N ALA A 239 -9.86 15.75 3.53
CA ALA A 239 -8.81 16.74 3.82
C ALA A 239 -7.81 16.84 2.67
N THR A 240 -7.00 17.90 2.67
CA THR A 240 -5.82 18.02 1.81
C THR A 240 -4.57 18.01 2.68
N VAL A 241 -3.53 17.32 2.22
CA VAL A 241 -2.21 17.30 2.83
C VAL A 241 -1.17 17.54 1.76
N THR A 242 -0.20 18.39 2.04
CA THR A 242 0.99 18.53 1.20
C THR A 242 2.21 18.16 2.02
N VAL A 243 2.96 17.19 1.53
CA VAL A 243 4.24 16.78 2.11
C VAL A 243 5.35 17.19 1.15
N THR A 244 6.36 17.87 1.66
CA THR A 244 7.57 18.23 0.93
C THR A 244 8.73 17.39 1.43
N ARG A 245 9.59 16.95 0.52
CA ARG A 245 10.81 16.21 0.83
C ARG A 245 11.99 16.81 0.08
N THR A 246 13.08 17.03 0.78
CA THR A 246 14.37 17.41 0.20
C THR A 246 15.39 16.35 0.55
N VAL A 247 16.08 15.82 -0.45
CA VAL A 247 17.18 14.89 -0.29
C VAL A 247 18.47 15.58 -0.68
N THR A 248 19.44 15.55 0.21
CA THR A 248 20.77 16.13 -0.02
C THR A 248 21.85 15.06 0.03
N ARG A 249 22.92 15.26 -0.73
CA ARG A 249 24.14 14.45 -0.67
C ARG A 249 25.33 15.38 -0.85
N ASP A 250 26.32 15.27 0.03
CA ASP A 250 27.48 16.18 0.05
C ASP A 250 27.10 17.67 0.12
N GLY A 251 26.01 17.99 0.83
CA GLY A 251 25.47 19.35 0.96
C GLY A 251 24.76 19.90 -0.28
N GLN A 252 24.60 19.09 -1.33
CA GLN A 252 23.86 19.45 -2.54
C GLN A 252 22.50 18.76 -2.59
N THR A 253 21.46 19.49 -2.96
CA THR A 253 20.13 18.90 -3.18
C THR A 253 20.14 18.03 -4.43
N ILE A 254 19.83 16.74 -4.25
CA ILE A 254 19.69 15.77 -5.34
C ILE A 254 18.23 15.53 -5.72
N HIS A 255 17.30 15.60 -4.75
CA HIS A 255 15.86 15.51 -4.99
C HIS A 255 15.10 16.58 -4.20
N ASN A 256 14.02 17.09 -4.78
CA ASN A 256 13.09 18.00 -4.12
C ASN A 256 11.67 17.67 -4.58
N ASP A 257 10.89 17.01 -3.74
CA ASP A 257 9.60 16.45 -4.08
C ASP A 257 8.46 17.14 -3.35
N VAL A 258 7.30 17.18 -4.00
CA VAL A 258 6.05 17.66 -3.41
C VAL A 258 4.98 16.59 -3.62
N PHE A 259 4.53 15.99 -2.55
CA PHE A 259 3.44 15.01 -2.54
C PHE A 259 2.15 15.68 -2.06
N LYS A 260 1.27 15.98 -2.99
CA LYS A 260 -0.06 16.53 -2.67
C LYS A 260 -1.09 15.40 -2.66
N THR A 261 -1.80 15.26 -1.56
CA THR A 261 -2.88 14.29 -1.37
C THR A 261 -4.18 15.03 -1.05
N THR A 262 -5.26 14.65 -1.72
CA THR A 262 -6.61 15.11 -1.41
C THR A 262 -7.47 13.89 -1.09
N TYR A 263 -7.85 13.76 0.16
CA TYR A 263 -8.76 12.73 0.63
C TYR A 263 -10.21 13.18 0.44
N THR A 264 -11.00 12.36 -0.25
CA THR A 264 -12.44 12.58 -0.41
C THR A 264 -13.16 12.26 0.90
N PRO A 265 -14.11 13.08 1.35
CA PRO A 265 -14.91 12.73 2.50
C PRO A 265 -15.77 11.48 2.20
N TRP A 266 -15.84 10.56 3.18
CA TRP A 266 -16.44 9.23 3.02
C TRP A 266 -17.68 9.09 3.89
N ALA A 267 -18.79 8.58 3.33
CA ALA A 267 -20.03 8.39 4.06
C ALA A 267 -20.03 7.10 4.89
N ALA A 268 -20.64 7.12 6.05
CA ALA A 268 -21.02 5.88 6.72
C ALA A 268 -22.10 5.13 5.91
N VAL A 269 -22.15 3.81 6.03
CA VAL A 269 -23.21 2.98 5.44
C VAL A 269 -23.95 2.24 6.55
N CYS A 270 -25.27 2.45 6.60
CA CYS A 270 -26.19 1.93 7.60
C CYS A 270 -27.16 0.95 6.96
N GLN A 271 -27.08 -0.32 7.31
CA GLN A 271 -28.02 -1.34 6.88
C GLN A 271 -29.10 -1.55 7.94
N TYR A 272 -30.37 -1.63 7.53
CA TYR A 272 -31.49 -1.80 8.44
C TYR A 272 -32.50 -2.80 7.92
N GLY A 273 -33.24 -3.44 8.86
CA GLY A 273 -34.27 -4.42 8.54
C GLY A 273 -35.57 -3.76 8.06
N PRO A 274 -36.36 -4.41 7.17
CA PRO A 274 -37.62 -3.89 6.66
C PRO A 274 -38.59 -3.49 7.78
N GLY A 275 -39.25 -2.31 7.63
CA GLY A 275 -40.21 -1.80 8.57
C GLY A 275 -39.65 -1.38 9.92
N THR A 276 -38.32 -1.15 10.01
CA THR A 276 -37.68 -0.54 11.18
C THR A 276 -38.22 0.89 11.35
N GLU A 277 -38.80 1.19 12.55
CA GLU A 277 -39.38 2.47 12.84
C GLU A 277 -38.30 3.55 12.90
N ASP A 278 -38.64 4.76 12.43
CA ASP A 278 -37.75 5.92 12.36
C ASP A 278 -36.50 5.71 11.50
N TYR A 279 -36.54 4.73 10.54
CA TYR A 279 -35.43 4.43 9.65
C TYR A 279 -35.88 4.37 8.17
N PRO A 280 -35.12 5.02 7.24
CA PRO A 280 -33.98 5.93 7.50
C PRO A 280 -34.43 7.22 8.22
N PRO A 281 -33.57 7.76 9.12
CA PRO A 281 -33.91 9.00 9.82
C PRO A 281 -33.97 10.18 8.84
N GLU A 282 -34.93 11.10 9.09
CA GLU A 282 -35.09 12.29 8.26
C GLU A 282 -34.54 13.55 8.98
N GLY A 283 -34.26 14.61 8.20
CA GLY A 283 -33.83 15.92 8.71
C GLY A 283 -32.32 16.12 8.75
N ASP A 284 -31.86 17.32 9.13
CA ASP A 284 -30.45 17.74 9.11
C ASP A 284 -29.73 17.49 10.45
N ASP A 285 -30.44 17.03 11.49
CA ASP A 285 -29.89 16.70 12.81
C ASP A 285 -29.26 15.31 12.90
N ARG A 286 -29.23 14.58 11.77
CA ARG A 286 -28.60 13.27 11.67
C ARG A 286 -27.13 13.33 12.02
N ASP A 287 -26.63 12.30 12.73
CA ASP A 287 -25.19 12.13 12.89
C ASP A 287 -24.56 11.72 11.54
N ARG A 288 -23.50 12.40 11.16
CA ARG A 288 -22.75 12.08 9.92
C ARG A 288 -21.77 10.92 10.10
N PHE A 289 -21.42 10.60 11.34
CA PHE A 289 -20.38 9.62 11.67
C PHE A 289 -20.94 8.27 12.11
N SER A 290 -22.18 8.22 12.50
CA SER A 290 -22.80 7.00 13.00
C SER A 290 -24.19 6.74 12.41
N CYS A 291 -24.61 5.48 12.52
CA CYS A 291 -25.97 5.07 12.19
C CYS A 291 -26.98 5.38 13.29
N ASP A 292 -26.53 5.94 14.41
CA ASP A 292 -27.39 6.23 15.55
C ASP A 292 -28.24 7.50 15.28
N VAL A 293 -29.51 7.41 15.58
CA VAL A 293 -30.39 8.57 15.59
C VAL A 293 -30.06 9.38 16.86
N LYS A 294 -29.65 10.64 16.72
CA LYS A 294 -29.49 11.52 17.89
C LYS A 294 -30.82 11.63 18.58
N GLY A 295 -30.99 10.97 19.71
CA GLY A 295 -32.18 11.18 20.56
C GLY A 295 -32.82 9.96 21.18
N ASN A 296 -32.08 8.91 21.49
CA ASN A 296 -32.54 7.89 22.45
C ASN A 296 -31.50 7.68 23.54
#